data_e21c9856f004af764d112170a767cc07
#
_entry.id   e21c9856f004af764d112170a767cc07
#
_cell.length_a   1.000
_cell.length_b   1.000
_cell.length_c   1.000
_cell.angle_alpha   90.00
_cell.angle_beta   90.00
_cell.angle_gamma   90.00
#
_symmetry.space_group_name_H-M   'P 1'
#
loop_
_entity.id
_entity.type
_entity.pdbx_description
1 polymer ?
#
loop_
_entity_poly.entity_id
_entity_poly.type
_entity_poly.pdbx_seq_one_letter_code
_entity_poly.pdbx_strand_id
1 'polypeptide(L)'
;VQGLLGGFRVKLNELVGTDLAAVHGVFGQVTFATLVTAAVLTARPAAGDMPDAVRRRLGRSALGLVGLLFVQLTLGAWVRHAPDSLGQRLHILVAFLAVAKAVSLLRAGFTTPAVRPRVAAWGWALGVLVTLQVTLGVEAWMGKFGEEARRGKPAGAVLAEAEQVNVKQAAIRTAHALVGTGVLAAAVGLALRVRSRAGSPVEVEAGAGSPAPDLVAAGDTR
;
A
#
# COMPACT_ATOMS: atom_id res chain seq x y z
N VAL A 1 -10.17 17.02 -4.71
CA VAL A 1 -10.62 16.69 -3.32
C VAL A 1 -9.46 16.86 -2.34
N GLN A 2 -8.30 16.19 -2.53
CA GLN A 2 -7.18 16.21 -1.58
C GLN A 2 -6.61 17.63 -1.32
N GLY A 3 -6.48 18.45 -2.35
CA GLY A 3 -6.05 19.86 -2.21
C GLY A 3 -7.02 20.72 -1.40
N LEU A 4 -8.34 20.54 -1.62
CA LEU A 4 -9.37 21.22 -0.85
C LEU A 4 -9.35 20.83 0.64
N LEU A 5 -9.23 19.52 0.92
CA LEU A 5 -9.09 19.03 2.30
C LEU A 5 -7.84 19.61 2.99
N GLY A 6 -6.73 19.76 2.25
CA GLY A 6 -5.52 20.40 2.76
C GLY A 6 -5.72 21.88 3.08
N GLY A 7 -6.40 22.63 2.20
CA GLY A 7 -6.75 24.02 2.42
C GLY A 7 -7.72 24.24 3.59
N PHE A 8 -8.76 23.40 3.67
CA PHE A 8 -9.71 23.45 4.79
C PHE A 8 -9.06 23.12 6.13
N ARG A 9 -8.15 22.13 6.15
CA ARG A 9 -7.38 21.81 7.34
C ARG A 9 -6.67 23.04 7.92
N VAL A 10 -6.04 23.86 7.07
CA VAL A 10 -5.32 25.04 7.53
C VAL A 10 -6.29 26.12 8.04
N LYS A 11 -7.38 26.38 7.30
CA LYS A 11 -8.33 27.44 7.64
C LYS A 11 -9.26 27.10 8.81
N LEU A 12 -9.64 25.84 8.97
CA LEU A 12 -10.62 25.39 9.95
C LEU A 12 -10.00 24.70 11.17
N ASN A 13 -8.66 24.65 11.27
CA ASN A 13 -7.97 23.98 12.38
C ASN A 13 -8.37 24.56 13.75
N GLU A 14 -8.65 25.86 13.82
CA GLU A 14 -9.10 26.53 15.06
C GLU A 14 -10.54 26.13 15.46
N LEU A 15 -11.40 25.79 14.47
CA LEU A 15 -12.79 25.44 14.69
C LEU A 15 -13.02 23.94 14.93
N VAL A 16 -12.28 23.08 14.24
CA VAL A 16 -12.51 21.61 14.17
C VAL A 16 -11.34 20.83 14.77
N GLY A 17 -10.31 21.50 15.24
CA GLY A 17 -9.14 20.88 15.83
C GLY A 17 -8.38 19.95 14.84
N THR A 18 -7.75 18.91 15.37
CA THR A 18 -6.88 18.00 14.61
C THR A 18 -7.64 16.96 13.77
N ASP A 19 -8.96 16.87 13.84
CA ASP A 19 -9.77 15.84 13.16
C ASP A 19 -9.67 15.93 11.64
N LEU A 20 -9.68 17.16 11.10
CA LEU A 20 -9.44 17.37 9.66
C LEU A 20 -8.05 16.93 9.21
N ALA A 21 -7.06 16.98 10.09
CA ALA A 21 -5.72 16.48 9.79
C ALA A 21 -5.71 14.95 9.66
N ALA A 22 -6.45 14.24 10.51
CA ALA A 22 -6.62 12.79 10.41
C ALA A 22 -7.34 12.41 9.11
N VAL A 23 -8.47 13.07 8.81
CA VAL A 23 -9.23 12.87 7.57
C VAL A 23 -8.37 13.13 6.33
N HIS A 24 -7.66 14.26 6.29
CA HIS A 24 -6.75 14.59 5.19
C HIS A 24 -5.65 13.53 5.01
N GLY A 25 -5.08 13.03 6.11
CA GLY A 25 -4.07 11.97 6.10
C GLY A 25 -4.60 10.66 5.51
N VAL A 26 -5.77 10.22 5.93
CA VAL A 26 -6.43 8.99 5.41
C VAL A 26 -6.78 9.14 3.92
N PHE A 27 -7.35 10.29 3.51
CA PHE A 27 -7.61 10.56 2.09
C PHE A 27 -6.33 10.62 1.25
N GLY A 28 -5.22 11.10 1.83
CA GLY A 28 -3.91 11.04 1.21
C GLY A 28 -3.50 9.62 0.86
N GLN A 29 -3.77 8.65 1.75
CA GLN A 29 -3.48 7.23 1.49
C GLN A 29 -4.37 6.65 0.38
N VAL A 30 -5.65 7.04 0.31
CA VAL A 30 -6.54 6.64 -0.80
C VAL A 30 -6.02 7.18 -2.13
N THR A 31 -5.66 8.47 -2.17
CA THR A 31 -5.08 9.09 -3.37
C THR A 31 -3.78 8.40 -3.79
N PHE A 32 -2.89 8.13 -2.84
CA PHE A 32 -1.65 7.44 -3.11
C PHE A 32 -1.87 6.00 -3.62
N ALA A 33 -2.77 5.24 -3.00
CA ALA A 33 -3.13 3.90 -3.45
C ALA A 33 -3.72 3.91 -4.87
N THR A 34 -4.49 4.95 -5.24
CA THR A 34 -5.01 5.15 -6.60
C THR A 34 -3.87 5.39 -7.60
N LEU A 35 -2.88 6.23 -7.24
CA LEU A 35 -1.71 6.47 -8.09
C LEU A 35 -0.86 5.22 -8.28
N VAL A 36 -0.63 4.45 -7.21
CA VAL A 36 0.06 3.15 -7.28
C VAL A 36 -0.72 2.19 -8.18
N THR A 37 -2.05 2.16 -8.07
CA THR A 37 -2.91 1.33 -8.91
C THR A 37 -2.76 1.71 -10.39
N ALA A 38 -2.83 3.00 -10.72
CA ALA A 38 -2.63 3.49 -12.07
C ALA A 38 -1.25 3.09 -12.61
N ALA A 39 -0.19 3.31 -11.83
CA ALA A 39 1.18 2.97 -12.21
C ALA A 39 1.36 1.46 -12.46
N VAL A 40 0.76 0.60 -11.63
CA VAL A 40 0.86 -0.86 -11.80
C VAL A 40 0.05 -1.35 -13.01
N LEU A 41 -1.13 -0.76 -13.26
CA LEU A 41 -1.99 -1.14 -14.39
C LEU A 41 -1.43 -0.67 -15.75
N THR A 42 -0.70 0.44 -15.78
CA THR A 42 -0.03 0.93 -17.00
C THR A 42 1.33 0.27 -17.24
N ALA A 43 1.89 -0.42 -16.24
CA ALA A 43 3.11 -1.19 -16.41
C ALA A 43 2.86 -2.49 -17.20
N ARG A 44 3.96 -3.05 -17.76
CA ARG A 44 3.89 -4.32 -18.50
C ARG A 44 3.18 -5.41 -17.69
N PRO A 45 2.31 -6.22 -18.34
CA PRO A 45 1.65 -7.35 -17.69
C PRO A 45 2.65 -8.29 -17.03
N ALA A 46 2.26 -8.94 -15.95
CA ALA A 46 3.09 -9.94 -15.31
C ALA A 46 3.23 -11.18 -16.22
N ALA A 47 4.46 -11.66 -16.40
CA ALA A 47 4.73 -12.86 -17.18
C ALA A 47 4.21 -14.12 -16.47
N GLY A 48 3.94 -15.17 -17.25
CA GLY A 48 3.54 -16.49 -16.76
C GLY A 48 2.02 -16.62 -16.55
N ASP A 49 1.53 -17.84 -16.64
CA ASP A 49 0.13 -18.17 -16.38
C ASP A 49 -0.05 -18.71 -14.96
N MET A 50 -1.21 -18.47 -14.39
CA MET A 50 -1.55 -18.89 -13.04
C MET A 50 -2.94 -19.55 -13.04
N PRO A 51 -3.10 -20.74 -12.44
CA PRO A 51 -4.41 -21.38 -12.34
C PRO A 51 -5.45 -20.46 -11.70
N ASP A 52 -6.63 -20.36 -12.29
CA ASP A 52 -7.69 -19.45 -11.85
C ASP A 52 -8.07 -19.60 -10.37
N ALA A 53 -8.08 -20.85 -9.86
CA ALA A 53 -8.39 -21.11 -8.46
C ALA A 53 -7.35 -20.48 -7.52
N VAL A 54 -6.06 -20.60 -7.87
CA VAL A 54 -4.95 -20.01 -7.12
C VAL A 54 -5.02 -18.49 -7.19
N ARG A 55 -5.24 -17.94 -8.39
CA ARG A 55 -5.40 -16.49 -8.61
C ARG A 55 -6.53 -15.91 -7.78
N ARG A 56 -7.70 -16.54 -7.77
CA ARG A 56 -8.85 -16.07 -6.95
C ARG A 56 -8.56 -16.15 -5.45
N ARG A 57 -7.95 -17.24 -4.97
CA ARG A 57 -7.62 -17.41 -3.55
C ARG A 57 -6.61 -16.38 -3.07
N LEU A 58 -5.49 -16.26 -3.76
CA LEU A 58 -4.43 -15.29 -3.40
C LEU A 58 -4.89 -13.87 -3.60
N GLY A 59 -5.64 -13.57 -4.68
CA GLY A 59 -6.18 -12.25 -4.95
C GLY A 59 -7.15 -11.78 -3.87
N ARG A 60 -8.02 -12.64 -3.36
CA ARG A 60 -8.90 -12.32 -2.21
C ARG A 60 -8.09 -12.08 -0.94
N SER A 61 -7.08 -12.92 -0.70
CA SER A 61 -6.19 -12.75 0.46
C SER A 61 -5.41 -11.44 0.40
N ALA A 62 -4.87 -11.07 -0.78
CA ALA A 62 -4.15 -9.83 -0.99
C ALA A 62 -5.04 -8.59 -0.83
N LEU A 63 -6.27 -8.62 -1.38
CA LEU A 63 -7.24 -7.54 -1.16
C LEU A 63 -7.64 -7.41 0.31
N GLY A 64 -7.82 -8.54 1.01
CA GLY A 64 -8.08 -8.52 2.44
C GLY A 64 -6.92 -7.90 3.25
N LEU A 65 -5.67 -8.09 2.81
CA LEU A 65 -4.52 -7.41 3.40
C LEU A 65 -4.59 -5.90 3.14
N VAL A 66 -4.89 -5.47 1.91
CA VAL A 66 -5.03 -4.04 1.57
C VAL A 66 -6.11 -3.39 2.44
N GLY A 67 -7.29 -4.02 2.58
CA GLY A 67 -8.35 -3.52 3.46
C GLY A 67 -7.91 -3.41 4.92
N LEU A 68 -7.21 -4.44 5.43
CA LEU A 68 -6.68 -4.43 6.80
C LEU A 68 -5.63 -3.33 7.02
N LEU A 69 -4.81 -3.05 6.02
CA LEU A 69 -3.84 -1.95 6.06
C LEU A 69 -4.52 -0.58 6.06
N PHE A 70 -5.63 -0.39 5.35
CA PHE A 70 -6.42 0.84 5.47
C PHE A 70 -6.99 1.04 6.88
N VAL A 71 -7.51 -0.02 7.49
CA VAL A 71 -7.94 0.02 8.91
C VAL A 71 -6.76 0.39 9.81
N GLN A 72 -5.61 -0.24 9.60
CA GLN A 72 -4.39 0.01 10.36
C GLN A 72 -3.90 1.46 10.24
N LEU A 73 -3.92 2.03 9.04
CA LEU A 73 -3.55 3.42 8.79
C LEU A 73 -4.52 4.41 9.44
N THR A 74 -5.83 4.10 9.40
CA THR A 74 -6.86 4.91 10.06
C THR A 74 -6.69 4.89 11.58
N LEU A 75 -6.43 3.71 12.17
CA LEU A 75 -6.11 3.59 13.59
C LEU A 75 -4.80 4.32 13.95
N GLY A 76 -3.80 4.29 13.07
CA GLY A 76 -2.56 5.06 13.25
C GLY A 76 -2.79 6.57 13.24
N ALA A 77 -3.67 7.06 12.35
CA ALA A 77 -4.11 8.46 12.36
C ALA A 77 -4.86 8.79 13.66
N TRP A 78 -5.74 7.91 14.13
CA TRP A 78 -6.41 8.08 15.42
C TRP A 78 -5.41 8.19 16.57
N VAL A 79 -4.49 7.24 16.75
CA VAL A 79 -3.45 7.28 17.80
C VAL A 79 -2.60 8.56 17.74
N ARG A 80 -2.42 9.12 16.56
CA ARG A 80 -1.66 10.37 16.36
C ARG A 80 -2.45 11.60 16.79
N HIS A 81 -3.75 11.66 16.55
CA HIS A 81 -4.57 12.87 16.69
C HIS A 81 -5.50 12.84 17.91
N ALA A 82 -5.90 11.65 18.36
CA ALA A 82 -6.69 11.45 19.57
C ALA A 82 -6.00 10.39 20.45
N PRO A 83 -5.05 10.79 21.30
CA PRO A 83 -4.26 9.85 22.10
C PRO A 83 -5.11 9.25 23.21
N ASP A 84 -5.75 8.12 22.94
CA ASP A 84 -6.46 7.31 23.92
C ASP A 84 -5.90 5.88 24.00
N SER A 85 -6.20 5.19 25.09
CA SER A 85 -5.72 3.83 25.32
C SER A 85 -6.42 2.79 24.41
N LEU A 86 -7.65 3.04 23.98
CA LEU A 86 -8.40 2.14 23.12
C LEU A 86 -7.84 2.17 21.70
N GLY A 87 -7.64 3.37 21.12
CA GLY A 87 -7.04 3.54 19.78
C GLY A 87 -5.68 2.88 19.70
N GLN A 88 -4.85 3.03 20.74
CA GLN A 88 -3.54 2.39 20.82
C GLN A 88 -3.64 0.86 20.84
N ARG A 89 -4.50 0.28 21.68
CA ARG A 89 -4.68 -1.18 21.77
C ARG A 89 -5.20 -1.77 20.48
N LEU A 90 -6.17 -1.11 19.85
CA LEU A 90 -6.72 -1.53 18.56
C LEU A 90 -5.65 -1.46 17.47
N HIS A 91 -4.85 -0.39 17.41
CA HIS A 91 -3.76 -0.26 16.45
C HIS A 91 -2.73 -1.40 16.59
N ILE A 92 -2.34 -1.74 17.81
CA ILE A 92 -1.41 -2.86 18.08
C ILE A 92 -2.05 -4.20 17.69
N LEU A 93 -3.30 -4.45 18.08
CA LEU A 93 -3.99 -5.70 17.75
C LEU A 93 -4.12 -5.89 16.24
N VAL A 94 -4.56 -4.86 15.52
CA VAL A 94 -4.70 -4.91 14.05
C VAL A 94 -3.35 -5.03 13.37
N ALA A 95 -2.26 -4.46 13.95
CA ALA A 95 -0.91 -4.66 13.45
C ALA A 95 -0.49 -6.14 13.47
N PHE A 96 -0.75 -6.87 14.55
CA PHE A 96 -0.49 -8.32 14.60
C PHE A 96 -1.28 -9.07 13.54
N LEU A 97 -2.54 -8.74 13.33
CA LEU A 97 -3.37 -9.36 12.29
C LEU A 97 -2.83 -9.05 10.89
N ALA A 98 -2.39 -7.81 10.65
CA ALA A 98 -1.81 -7.39 9.37
C ALA A 98 -0.49 -8.13 9.09
N VAL A 99 0.39 -8.25 10.09
CA VAL A 99 1.65 -9.01 9.98
C VAL A 99 1.36 -10.48 9.70
N ALA A 100 0.49 -11.13 10.48
CA ALA A 100 0.14 -12.53 10.29
C ALA A 100 -0.42 -12.78 8.88
N LYS A 101 -1.28 -11.88 8.40
CA LYS A 101 -1.83 -11.96 7.05
C LYS A 101 -0.79 -11.74 5.97
N ALA A 102 0.12 -10.77 6.14
CA ALA A 102 1.23 -10.53 5.23
C ALA A 102 2.15 -11.76 5.14
N VAL A 103 2.56 -12.32 6.27
CA VAL A 103 3.39 -13.54 6.33
C VAL A 103 2.70 -14.72 5.65
N SER A 104 1.41 -14.94 5.93
CA SER A 104 0.62 -16.01 5.28
C SER A 104 0.57 -15.83 3.76
N LEU A 105 0.35 -14.60 3.28
CA LEU A 105 0.30 -14.29 1.86
C LEU A 105 1.67 -14.47 1.18
N LEU A 106 2.74 -13.99 1.81
CA LEU A 106 4.11 -14.16 1.34
C LEU A 106 4.50 -15.65 1.26
N ARG A 107 4.24 -16.39 2.32
CA ARG A 107 4.47 -17.84 2.32
C ARG A 107 3.76 -18.50 1.14
N ALA A 108 2.46 -18.28 0.97
CA ALA A 108 1.70 -18.84 -0.14
C ALA A 108 2.25 -18.42 -1.51
N GLY A 109 2.65 -17.16 -1.69
CA GLY A 109 3.23 -16.65 -2.93
C GLY A 109 4.59 -17.26 -3.26
N PHE A 110 5.47 -17.40 -2.27
CA PHE A 110 6.83 -17.91 -2.49
C PHE A 110 6.90 -19.45 -2.58
N THR A 111 6.00 -20.19 -1.92
CA THR A 111 5.96 -21.65 -1.96
C THR A 111 5.23 -22.21 -3.20
N THR A 112 4.51 -21.37 -3.95
CA THR A 112 3.80 -21.80 -5.16
C THR A 112 4.64 -21.44 -6.40
N PRO A 113 5.27 -22.41 -7.10
CA PRO A 113 6.20 -22.12 -8.20
C PRO A 113 5.58 -21.28 -9.33
N ALA A 114 4.33 -21.55 -9.70
CA ALA A 114 3.59 -20.80 -10.73
C ALA A 114 3.32 -19.34 -10.36
N VAL A 115 3.36 -18.99 -9.07
CA VAL A 115 3.06 -17.64 -8.56
C VAL A 115 4.30 -16.82 -8.34
N ARG A 116 5.37 -17.46 -7.87
CA ARG A 116 6.61 -16.82 -7.44
C ARG A 116 7.17 -15.78 -8.44
N PRO A 117 7.32 -16.06 -9.75
CA PRO A 117 7.87 -15.08 -10.69
C PRO A 117 7.05 -13.80 -10.78
N ARG A 118 5.73 -13.89 -10.57
CA ARG A 118 4.81 -12.74 -10.68
C ARG A 118 4.85 -11.84 -9.44
N VAL A 119 5.13 -12.43 -8.27
CA VAL A 119 4.96 -11.75 -6.98
C VAL A 119 6.27 -11.46 -6.27
N ALA A 120 7.40 -12.02 -6.73
CA ALA A 120 8.66 -11.97 -6.00
C ALA A 120 9.10 -10.55 -5.64
N ALA A 121 9.13 -9.63 -6.60
CA ALA A 121 9.58 -8.24 -6.35
C ALA A 121 8.68 -7.54 -5.31
N TRP A 122 7.36 -7.60 -5.52
CA TRP A 122 6.40 -7.00 -4.59
C TRP A 122 6.34 -7.72 -3.24
N GLY A 123 6.54 -9.04 -3.26
CA GLY A 123 6.62 -9.85 -2.04
C GLY A 123 7.84 -9.51 -1.19
N TRP A 124 9.01 -9.39 -1.79
CA TRP A 124 10.21 -8.96 -1.10
C TRP A 124 10.08 -7.54 -0.56
N ALA A 125 9.58 -6.60 -1.37
CA ALA A 125 9.30 -5.24 -0.93
C ALA A 125 8.34 -5.23 0.27
N LEU A 126 7.24 -5.98 0.21
CA LEU A 126 6.29 -6.10 1.32
C LEU A 126 6.95 -6.68 2.57
N GLY A 127 7.74 -7.75 2.45
CA GLY A 127 8.42 -8.38 3.58
C GLY A 127 9.39 -7.44 4.29
N VAL A 128 10.26 -6.78 3.53
CA VAL A 128 11.23 -5.80 4.07
C VAL A 128 10.51 -4.62 4.72
N LEU A 129 9.51 -4.05 4.03
CA LEU A 129 8.77 -2.89 4.55
C LEU A 129 7.95 -3.24 5.78
N VAL A 130 7.33 -4.42 5.87
CA VAL A 130 6.61 -4.87 7.07
C VAL A 130 7.58 -5.04 8.26
N THR A 131 8.76 -5.63 8.04
CA THR A 131 9.77 -5.75 9.09
C THR A 131 10.19 -4.38 9.61
N LEU A 132 10.54 -3.47 8.71
CA LEU A 132 10.92 -2.10 9.07
C LEU A 132 9.76 -1.36 9.77
N GLN A 133 8.52 -1.55 9.29
CA GLN A 133 7.32 -0.94 9.88
C GLN A 133 7.11 -1.37 11.34
N VAL A 134 7.28 -2.67 11.63
CA VAL A 134 7.16 -3.20 13.01
C VAL A 134 8.26 -2.62 13.89
N THR A 135 9.50 -2.61 13.43
CA THR A 135 10.63 -2.06 14.19
C THR A 135 10.41 -0.58 14.52
N LEU A 136 10.06 0.24 13.53
CA LEU A 136 9.77 1.65 13.73
C LEU A 136 8.52 1.87 14.61
N GLY A 137 7.53 0.97 14.53
CA GLY A 137 6.33 1.03 15.37
C GLY A 137 6.64 0.78 16.85
N VAL A 138 7.50 -0.19 17.14
CA VAL A 138 7.98 -0.47 18.51
C VAL A 138 8.76 0.73 19.06
N GLU A 139 9.67 1.29 18.28
CA GLU A 139 10.43 2.48 18.66
C GLU A 139 9.53 3.71 18.90
N ALA A 140 8.56 3.94 18.01
CA ALA A 140 7.60 5.02 18.17
C ALA A 140 6.74 4.87 19.42
N TRP A 141 6.34 3.62 19.75
CA TRP A 141 5.59 3.31 20.96
C TRP A 141 6.43 3.50 22.20
N MET A 142 7.66 2.96 22.22
CA MET A 142 8.60 3.11 23.35
C MET A 142 8.87 4.58 23.67
N GLY A 143 9.01 5.41 22.64
CA GLY A 143 9.25 6.84 22.83
C GLY A 143 8.04 7.64 23.30
N LYS A 144 6.82 7.26 22.89
CA LYS A 144 5.60 8.01 23.26
C LYS A 144 5.00 7.54 24.59
N PHE A 145 4.92 6.24 24.80
CA PHE A 145 4.20 5.65 25.93
C PHE A 145 5.11 5.04 27.00
N GLY A 146 6.32 4.64 26.65
CA GLY A 146 7.28 4.12 27.60
C GLY A 146 7.80 5.19 28.57
N GLU A 147 7.96 6.45 28.10
CA GLU A 147 8.33 7.57 28.95
C GLU A 147 7.19 7.97 29.90
N GLU A 148 5.94 7.94 29.42
CA GLU A 148 4.75 8.22 30.26
C GLU A 148 4.61 7.21 31.40
N ALA A 149 4.81 5.91 31.11
CA ALA A 149 4.78 4.86 32.14
C ALA A 149 5.90 5.03 33.17
N ARG A 150 7.10 5.43 32.72
CA ARG A 150 8.25 5.67 33.63
C ARG A 150 8.06 6.89 34.51
N ARG A 151 7.34 7.92 34.07
CA ARG A 151 7.06 9.13 34.83
C ARG A 151 5.86 8.98 35.79
N GLY A 152 5.23 7.80 35.86
CA GLY A 152 4.07 7.53 36.71
C GLY A 152 2.78 8.22 36.24
N LYS A 153 2.77 8.76 35.01
CA LYS A 153 1.55 9.32 34.41
C LYS A 153 0.68 8.21 33.84
N PRO A 154 -0.65 8.27 33.99
CA PRO A 154 -1.53 7.29 33.39
C PRO A 154 -1.34 7.28 31.87
N ALA A 155 -1.36 6.07 31.29
CA ALA A 155 -1.29 5.90 29.84
C ALA A 155 -2.46 6.67 29.17
N GLY A 156 -2.14 7.62 28.33
CA GLY A 156 -3.12 8.49 27.66
C GLY A 156 -3.25 9.90 28.25
N ALA A 157 -2.46 10.27 29.27
CA ALA A 157 -2.37 11.66 29.70
C ALA A 157 -1.82 12.52 28.54
N VAL A 158 -2.53 13.59 28.21
CA VAL A 158 -2.07 14.57 27.22
C VAL A 158 -0.81 15.22 27.75
N LEU A 159 0.29 15.09 27.01
CA LEU A 159 1.53 15.79 27.32
C LEU A 159 1.24 17.29 27.23
N ALA A 160 1.66 18.04 28.26
CA ALA A 160 1.52 19.49 28.24
C ALA A 160 2.21 20.09 27.01
N GLU A 161 1.64 21.14 26.44
CA GLU A 161 2.14 21.85 25.22
C GLU A 161 3.61 22.31 25.32
N ALA A 162 4.17 22.31 26.53
CA ALA A 162 5.54 22.75 26.82
C ALA A 162 6.62 21.65 26.67
N GLU A 163 6.27 20.42 26.27
CA GLU A 163 7.30 19.38 26.11
C GLU A 163 8.13 19.63 24.85
N GLN A 164 9.44 19.82 25.05
CA GLN A 164 10.38 20.08 23.95
C GLN A 164 10.24 19.01 22.85
N VAL A 165 10.15 19.44 21.59
CA VAL A 165 10.07 18.54 20.43
C VAL A 165 11.32 17.66 20.40
N ASN A 166 11.15 16.39 20.73
CA ASN A 166 12.23 15.43 20.58
C ASN A 166 12.39 15.07 19.11
N VAL A 167 13.38 15.67 18.45
CA VAL A 167 13.67 15.50 17.02
C VAL A 167 13.79 14.03 16.63
N LYS A 168 14.45 13.20 17.47
CA LYS A 168 14.57 11.75 17.24
C LYS A 168 13.19 11.10 17.17
N GLN A 169 12.31 11.39 18.12
CA GLN A 169 10.96 10.81 18.17
C GLN A 169 10.09 11.31 17.02
N ALA A 170 10.22 12.58 16.63
CA ALA A 170 9.54 13.12 15.47
C ALA A 170 9.99 12.41 14.18
N ALA A 171 11.30 12.19 14.02
CA ALA A 171 11.85 11.46 12.87
C ALA A 171 11.38 10.00 12.82
N ILE A 172 11.39 9.27 13.95
CA ILE A 172 10.91 7.88 14.03
C ILE A 172 9.43 7.79 13.66
N ARG A 173 8.58 8.66 14.21
CA ARG A 173 7.14 8.70 13.91
C ARG A 173 6.86 9.03 12.44
N THR A 174 7.63 9.94 11.86
CA THR A 174 7.53 10.28 10.44
C THR A 174 7.99 9.13 9.57
N ALA A 175 9.12 8.50 9.88
CA ALA A 175 9.61 7.32 9.18
C ALA A 175 8.59 6.16 9.26
N HIS A 176 8.01 5.89 10.44
CA HIS A 176 6.96 4.90 10.60
C HIS A 176 5.75 5.19 9.70
N ALA A 177 5.29 6.42 9.61
CA ALA A 177 4.18 6.80 8.72
C ALA A 177 4.53 6.61 7.24
N LEU A 178 5.74 7.01 6.82
CA LEU A 178 6.21 6.86 5.43
C LEU A 178 6.37 5.38 5.04
N VAL A 179 6.98 4.58 5.91
CA VAL A 179 7.13 3.13 5.66
C VAL A 179 5.77 2.46 5.60
N GLY A 180 4.80 2.86 6.44
CA GLY A 180 3.42 2.37 6.38
C GLY A 180 2.75 2.65 5.04
N THR A 181 2.99 3.82 4.45
CA THR A 181 2.55 4.15 3.10
C THR A 181 3.21 3.23 2.06
N GLY A 182 4.51 2.93 2.22
CA GLY A 182 5.23 1.95 1.39
C GLY A 182 4.67 0.52 1.52
N VAL A 183 4.31 0.08 2.73
CA VAL A 183 3.65 -1.22 2.97
C VAL A 183 2.32 -1.29 2.21
N LEU A 184 1.51 -0.23 2.26
CA LEU A 184 0.26 -0.15 1.49
C LEU A 184 0.53 -0.24 -0.01
N ALA A 185 1.51 0.51 -0.54
CA ALA A 185 1.90 0.46 -1.95
C ALA A 185 2.31 -0.96 -2.39
N ALA A 186 3.16 -1.62 -1.59
CA ALA A 186 3.61 -2.98 -1.87
C ALA A 186 2.44 -3.98 -1.84
N ALA A 187 1.51 -3.85 -0.89
CA ALA A 187 0.33 -4.70 -0.81
C ALA A 187 -0.63 -4.49 -2.00
N VAL A 188 -0.87 -3.24 -2.41
CA VAL A 188 -1.66 -2.90 -3.62
C VAL A 188 -1.01 -3.46 -4.86
N GLY A 189 0.30 -3.24 -5.06
CA GLY A 189 1.05 -3.77 -6.19
C GLY A 189 0.98 -5.30 -6.26
N LEU A 190 1.18 -5.98 -5.13
CA LEU A 190 1.05 -7.42 -5.01
C LEU A 190 -0.37 -7.91 -5.37
N ALA A 191 -1.40 -7.26 -4.83
CA ALA A 191 -2.80 -7.60 -5.09
C ALA A 191 -3.16 -7.49 -6.59
N LEU A 192 -2.71 -6.43 -7.25
CA LEU A 192 -2.93 -6.21 -8.67
C LEU A 192 -2.17 -7.24 -9.52
N ARG A 193 -0.91 -7.51 -9.21
CA ARG A 193 -0.08 -8.50 -9.93
C ARG A 193 -0.63 -9.92 -9.80
N VAL A 194 -1.13 -10.30 -8.64
CA VAL A 194 -1.80 -11.60 -8.45
C VAL A 194 -3.10 -11.69 -9.25
N ARG A 195 -3.85 -10.60 -9.36
CA ARG A 195 -5.18 -10.59 -10.01
C ARG A 195 -5.11 -10.39 -11.52
N SER A 196 -4.04 -9.78 -12.05
CA SER A 196 -3.89 -9.59 -13.50
C SER A 196 -3.82 -10.96 -14.21
N ARG A 197 -4.47 -11.06 -15.38
CA ARG A 197 -4.25 -12.16 -16.31
C ARG A 197 -2.95 -11.93 -17.07
N ALA A 198 -2.28 -12.99 -17.52
CA ALA A 198 -1.24 -12.85 -18.52
C ALA A 198 -1.90 -12.18 -19.75
N GLY A 199 -1.31 -11.10 -20.23
CA GLY A 199 -1.75 -10.52 -21.49
C GLY A 199 -1.62 -11.59 -22.56
N SER A 200 -2.69 -11.90 -23.28
CA SER A 200 -2.54 -12.64 -24.53
C SER A 200 -1.52 -11.90 -25.38
N PRO A 201 -0.56 -12.58 -26.02
CA PRO A 201 0.24 -11.94 -27.05
C PRO A 201 -0.75 -11.28 -28.01
N VAL A 202 -0.61 -9.99 -28.24
CA VAL A 202 -1.28 -9.37 -29.39
C VAL A 202 -0.67 -10.09 -30.58
N GLU A 203 -1.39 -11.04 -31.18
CA GLU A 203 -1.11 -11.48 -32.52
C GLU A 203 -1.20 -10.20 -33.36
N VAL A 204 -0.04 -9.61 -33.60
CA VAL A 204 0.10 -8.73 -34.74
C VAL A 204 -0.17 -9.65 -35.94
N GLU A 205 -1.42 -9.64 -36.41
CA GLU A 205 -1.69 -10.14 -37.75
C GLU A 205 -0.65 -9.46 -38.64
N ALA A 206 0.40 -10.21 -38.95
CA ALA A 206 1.29 -9.88 -40.03
C ALA A 206 0.35 -9.79 -41.25
N GLY A 207 0.05 -8.56 -41.66
CA GLY A 207 -0.89 -8.29 -42.72
C GLY A 207 -0.59 -9.25 -43.86
N ALA A 208 -1.55 -10.13 -44.12
CA ALA A 208 -1.53 -11.00 -45.27
C ALA A 208 -1.17 -10.13 -46.45
N GLY A 209 0.01 -10.38 -47.04
CA GLY A 209 0.52 -9.65 -48.18
C GLY A 209 -0.57 -9.55 -49.22
N SER A 210 -0.97 -8.33 -49.51
CA SER A 210 -1.78 -8.05 -50.67
C SER A 210 -1.10 -8.69 -51.88
N PRO A 211 -1.72 -9.59 -52.62
CA PRO A 211 -1.12 -10.13 -53.84
C PRO A 211 -0.85 -8.93 -54.77
N ALA A 212 0.39 -8.84 -55.22
CA ALA A 212 0.78 -7.84 -56.22
C ALA A 212 -0.15 -7.96 -57.43
N PRO A 213 -0.64 -6.84 -58.00
CA PRO A 213 -1.46 -6.90 -59.20
C PRO A 213 -0.60 -7.45 -60.36
N ASP A 214 -1.07 -8.55 -60.96
CA ASP A 214 -0.49 -9.12 -62.16
C ASP A 214 -0.45 -8.04 -63.26
N LEU A 215 0.76 -7.59 -63.58
CA LEU A 215 1.02 -6.81 -64.78
C LEU A 215 0.80 -7.71 -66.00
N VAL A 216 -0.41 -7.62 -66.51
CA VAL A 216 -0.76 -8.20 -67.84
C VAL A 216 0.16 -7.55 -68.88
N ALA A 217 1.14 -8.32 -69.36
CA ALA A 217 1.97 -7.97 -70.48
C ALA A 217 1.05 -7.84 -71.75
N ALA A 218 0.86 -6.61 -72.21
CA ALA A 218 0.23 -6.37 -73.49
C ALA A 218 1.14 -6.94 -74.60
N GLY A 219 0.67 -7.97 -75.23
CA GLY A 219 1.31 -8.54 -76.42
C GLY A 219 1.36 -7.56 -77.57
N ASP A 220 2.53 -7.39 -78.10
CA ASP A 220 2.77 -6.69 -79.38
C ASP A 220 2.45 -7.62 -80.53
N THR A 221 1.53 -7.19 -81.31
CA THR A 221 1.22 -7.82 -82.60
C THR A 221 1.96 -7.10 -83.73
N ARG A 222 3.00 -7.78 -84.17
CA ARG A 222 3.36 -7.89 -85.59
C ARG A 222 4.56 -8.82 -85.79
#